data_154ab1b78c917673d62dd100eb0abbfe
#
_entry.id   154ab1b78c917673d62dd100eb0abbfe
#
_cell.length_a   1.000
_cell.length_b   1.000
_cell.length_c   1.000
_cell.angle_alpha   90.00
_cell.angle_beta   90.00
_cell.angle_gamma   90.00
#
_symmetry.space_group_name_H-M   'P 1'
#
loop_
_entity.id
_entity.type
_entity.pdbx_description
1 polymer ?
#
loop_
_entity_poly.entity_id
_entity_poly.type
_entity_poly.pdbx_seq_one_letter_code
_entity_poly.pdbx_strand_id
1 'polypeptide(L)'
;MTRVDRAAEGRIQDDGEGIVEARILDAAAHLIAEEGFGRLKIGSVCARSGYARSVIFQHFGDKDGLGQRLVEHAVEEFTDAYSEAVAARTGSANATPMDMLRALLDIIFELIRTMPTLNQAFLALWGDAAAEYSGLRGALTEADRRFRFAIAQTVASGVADGSITGVHDPDSYASALLAQLRGISMQALIDPDGVDLRGLRAELERSVDRLSAGFRGSL
;
A
#
# COMPACT_ATOMS: atom_id res chain seq x y z
N MET A 1 -13.64 3.66 37.19
CA MET A 1 -12.57 4.35 36.44
C MET A 1 -11.24 3.89 37.00
N THR A 2 -10.51 3.07 36.27
CA THR A 2 -9.26 2.43 36.70
C THR A 2 -8.08 3.42 36.58
N ARG A 3 -6.97 3.12 37.27
CA ARG A 3 -5.73 3.93 37.22
C ARG A 3 -5.17 4.03 35.78
N VAL A 4 -5.47 3.04 34.95
CA VAL A 4 -5.10 2.97 33.51
C VAL A 4 -5.93 3.97 32.69
N ASP A 5 -7.25 4.10 32.98
CA ASP A 5 -8.13 5.03 32.25
C ASP A 5 -7.72 6.50 32.47
N ARG A 6 -7.30 6.85 33.69
CA ARG A 6 -6.88 8.24 34.03
C ARG A 6 -5.52 8.59 33.38
N ALA A 7 -4.61 7.63 33.27
CA ALA A 7 -3.33 7.84 32.59
C ALA A 7 -3.48 7.97 31.07
N ALA A 8 -4.49 7.29 30.48
CA ALA A 8 -4.80 7.36 29.05
C ALA A 8 -5.48 8.70 28.69
N GLU A 9 -6.40 9.19 29.52
CA GLU A 9 -7.04 10.51 29.36
C GLU A 9 -6.03 11.66 29.44
N GLY A 10 -5.04 11.58 30.33
CA GLY A 10 -3.97 12.58 30.45
C GLY A 10 -3.05 12.62 29.22
N ARG A 11 -2.89 11.49 28.53
CA ARG A 11 -2.05 11.40 27.32
C ARG A 11 -2.72 12.04 26.09
N ILE A 12 -4.04 12.01 25.99
CA ILE A 12 -4.78 12.63 24.88
C ILE A 12 -4.70 14.17 24.95
N GLN A 13 -4.59 14.75 26.13
CA GLN A 13 -4.44 16.21 26.29
C GLN A 13 -3.07 16.72 25.86
N ASP A 14 -2.05 15.85 25.84
CA ASP A 14 -0.67 16.18 25.43
C ASP A 14 -0.40 15.89 23.94
N ASP A 15 -1.05 14.86 23.37
CA ASP A 15 -0.90 14.47 21.98
C ASP A 15 -2.03 15.08 21.14
N GLY A 16 -1.73 15.80 20.05
CA GLY A 16 -2.75 16.19 19.07
C GLY A 16 -3.46 14.97 18.44
N GLU A 17 -4.70 15.13 17.97
CA GLU A 17 -5.53 14.03 17.42
C GLU A 17 -4.80 13.16 16.37
N GLY A 18 -3.99 13.78 15.50
CA GLY A 18 -3.19 13.06 14.50
C GLY A 18 -2.12 12.14 15.08
N ILE A 19 -1.50 12.52 16.21
CA ILE A 19 -0.49 11.69 16.90
C ILE A 19 -1.16 10.49 17.57
N VAL A 20 -2.36 10.67 18.13
CA VAL A 20 -3.14 9.60 18.74
C VAL A 20 -3.51 8.55 17.69
N GLU A 21 -4.06 9.01 16.57
CA GLU A 21 -4.44 8.13 15.44
C GLU A 21 -3.23 7.35 14.92
N ALA A 22 -2.12 8.02 14.61
CA ALA A 22 -0.91 7.40 14.08
C ALA A 22 -0.37 6.30 15.00
N ARG A 23 -0.33 6.52 16.31
CA ARG A 23 0.11 5.52 17.30
C ARG A 23 -0.82 4.31 17.40
N ILE A 24 -2.13 4.52 17.28
CA ILE A 24 -3.09 3.41 17.27
C ILE A 24 -2.98 2.60 15.98
N LEU A 25 -2.84 3.26 14.84
CA LEU A 25 -2.65 2.60 13.54
C LEU A 25 -1.33 1.81 13.50
N ASP A 26 -0.23 2.37 14.02
CA ASP A 26 1.05 1.66 14.13
C ASP A 26 0.93 0.39 14.99
N ALA A 27 0.29 0.50 16.17
CA ALA A 27 0.05 -0.64 17.03
C ALA A 27 -0.83 -1.72 16.35
N ALA A 28 -1.84 -1.30 15.61
CA ALA A 28 -2.71 -2.20 14.85
C ALA A 28 -1.95 -2.87 13.69
N ALA A 29 -1.13 -2.12 12.95
CA ALA A 29 -0.32 -2.65 11.87
C ALA A 29 0.63 -3.76 12.34
N HIS A 30 1.33 -3.55 13.47
CA HIS A 30 2.18 -4.58 14.05
C HIS A 30 1.42 -5.85 14.42
N LEU A 31 0.27 -5.72 15.10
CA LEU A 31 -0.54 -6.88 15.49
C LEU A 31 -1.10 -7.63 14.27
N ILE A 32 -1.50 -6.91 13.23
CA ILE A 32 -2.01 -7.51 11.99
C ILE A 32 -0.88 -8.22 11.23
N ALA A 33 0.30 -7.63 11.15
CA ALA A 33 1.46 -8.27 10.53
C ALA A 33 1.89 -9.54 11.28
N GLU A 34 1.80 -9.56 12.62
CA GLU A 34 2.18 -10.69 13.47
C GLU A 34 1.13 -11.82 13.47
N GLU A 35 -0.18 -11.49 13.53
CA GLU A 35 -1.24 -12.45 13.84
C GLU A 35 -2.36 -12.54 12.79
N GLY A 36 -2.41 -11.61 11.83
CA GLY A 36 -3.51 -11.41 10.90
C GLY A 36 -4.70 -10.63 11.50
N PHE A 37 -5.49 -10.03 10.62
CA PHE A 37 -6.64 -9.20 11.04
C PHE A 37 -7.72 -10.03 11.77
N GLY A 38 -7.96 -11.26 11.34
CA GLY A 38 -8.95 -12.13 11.96
C GLY A 38 -8.75 -12.26 13.49
N ARG A 39 -7.50 -12.34 13.93
CA ARG A 39 -7.12 -12.49 15.36
C ARG A 39 -6.95 -11.17 16.11
N LEU A 40 -6.95 -10.03 15.43
CA LEU A 40 -6.84 -8.72 16.06
C LEU A 40 -7.90 -8.50 17.14
N LYS A 41 -7.47 -8.12 18.33
CA LYS A 41 -8.35 -7.75 19.47
C LYS A 41 -8.09 -6.30 19.86
N ILE A 42 -9.15 -5.52 20.06
CA ILE A 42 -9.02 -4.12 20.51
C ILE A 42 -8.25 -4.02 21.83
N GLY A 43 -8.40 -5.00 22.73
CA GLY A 43 -7.61 -5.04 23.97
C GLY A 43 -6.09 -5.14 23.74
N SER A 44 -5.65 -5.87 22.72
CA SER A 44 -4.23 -5.95 22.32
C SER A 44 -3.74 -4.62 21.75
N VAL A 45 -4.59 -3.94 20.96
CA VAL A 45 -4.29 -2.60 20.43
C VAL A 45 -4.17 -1.59 21.58
N CYS A 46 -5.07 -1.62 22.57
CA CYS A 46 -4.95 -0.79 23.78
C CYS A 46 -3.63 -1.01 24.51
N ALA A 47 -3.26 -2.27 24.71
CA ALA A 47 -2.03 -2.62 25.42
C ALA A 47 -0.77 -2.13 24.70
N ARG A 48 -0.74 -2.24 23.37
CA ARG A 48 0.41 -1.87 22.53
C ARG A 48 0.49 -0.36 22.31
N SER A 49 -0.63 0.31 22.01
CA SER A 49 -0.67 1.76 21.75
C SER A 49 -0.61 2.61 23.03
N GLY A 50 -1.01 2.03 24.16
CA GLY A 50 -1.12 2.73 25.45
C GLY A 50 -2.36 3.60 25.59
N TYR A 51 -3.31 3.53 24.65
CA TYR A 51 -4.57 4.29 24.72
C TYR A 51 -5.72 3.44 25.27
N ALA A 52 -6.68 4.11 25.91
CA ALA A 52 -7.87 3.46 26.43
C ALA A 52 -8.80 2.97 25.31
N ARG A 53 -9.60 1.95 25.59
CA ARG A 53 -10.58 1.41 24.65
C ARG A 53 -11.57 2.45 24.15
N SER A 54 -12.00 3.39 25.01
CA SER A 54 -12.89 4.48 24.65
C SER A 54 -12.32 5.39 23.57
N VAL A 55 -11.01 5.65 23.60
CA VAL A 55 -10.30 6.45 22.58
C VAL A 55 -10.33 5.73 21.23
N ILE A 56 -10.02 4.44 21.21
CA ILE A 56 -10.03 3.65 19.97
C ILE A 56 -11.42 3.64 19.36
N PHE A 57 -12.46 3.44 20.19
CA PHE A 57 -13.85 3.48 19.70
C PHE A 57 -14.29 4.87 19.22
N GLN A 58 -13.79 5.93 19.84
CA GLN A 58 -14.09 7.30 19.41
C GLN A 58 -13.49 7.61 18.03
N HIS A 59 -12.27 7.14 17.74
CA HIS A 59 -11.58 7.38 16.47
C HIS A 59 -12.06 6.45 15.35
N PHE A 60 -12.29 5.17 15.64
CA PHE A 60 -12.47 4.15 14.62
C PHE A 60 -13.83 3.42 14.65
N GLY A 61 -14.64 3.66 15.68
CA GLY A 61 -15.92 2.99 15.88
C GLY A 61 -15.78 1.55 16.39
N ASP A 62 -15.21 0.67 15.57
CA ASP A 62 -15.03 -0.74 15.89
C ASP A 62 -13.73 -1.30 15.29
N LYS A 63 -13.56 -2.63 15.32
CA LYS A 63 -12.42 -3.32 14.74
C LYS A 63 -12.36 -3.16 13.21
N ASP A 64 -13.51 -3.23 12.54
CA ASP A 64 -13.57 -3.11 11.08
C ASP A 64 -13.26 -1.69 10.65
N GLY A 65 -13.76 -0.67 11.35
CA GLY A 65 -13.41 0.73 11.13
C GLY A 65 -11.92 1.01 11.34
N LEU A 66 -11.30 0.41 12.35
CA LEU A 66 -9.84 0.47 12.53
C LEU A 66 -9.10 -0.15 11.34
N GLY A 67 -9.54 -1.32 10.88
CA GLY A 67 -8.95 -1.98 9.70
C GLY A 67 -9.13 -1.17 8.42
N GLN A 68 -10.31 -0.59 8.20
CA GLN A 68 -10.60 0.28 7.05
C GLN A 68 -9.69 1.51 7.06
N ARG A 69 -9.56 2.18 8.21
CA ARG A 69 -8.68 3.35 8.32
C ARG A 69 -7.19 2.99 8.13
N LEU A 70 -6.79 1.77 8.54
CA LEU A 70 -5.43 1.29 8.27
C LEU A 70 -5.19 1.07 6.76
N VAL A 71 -6.19 0.57 6.02
CA VAL A 71 -6.12 0.48 4.55
C VAL A 71 -5.95 1.87 3.92
N GLU A 72 -6.74 2.85 4.36
CA GLU A 72 -6.65 4.23 3.87
C GLU A 72 -5.26 4.83 4.16
N HIS A 73 -4.77 4.66 5.38
CA HIS A 73 -3.44 5.14 5.78
C HIS A 73 -2.32 4.50 4.94
N ALA A 74 -2.40 3.20 4.66
CA ALA A 74 -1.43 2.54 3.79
C ALA A 74 -1.46 3.07 2.35
N VAL A 75 -2.64 3.45 1.84
CA VAL A 75 -2.78 4.09 0.53
C VAL A 75 -2.22 5.51 0.52
N GLU A 76 -2.43 6.29 1.59
CA GLU A 76 -1.88 7.63 1.77
C GLU A 76 -0.35 7.58 1.77
N GLU A 77 0.26 6.77 2.64
CA GLU A 77 1.72 6.57 2.72
C GLU A 77 2.32 6.12 1.38
N PHE A 78 1.65 5.18 0.70
CA PHE A 78 2.08 4.76 -0.63
C PHE A 78 2.02 5.92 -1.65
N THR A 79 0.96 6.71 -1.63
CA THR A 79 0.77 7.83 -2.56
C THR A 79 1.85 8.90 -2.37
N ASP A 80 2.18 9.21 -1.12
CA ASP A 80 3.22 10.17 -0.78
C ASP A 80 4.60 9.66 -1.23
N ALA A 81 4.95 8.42 -0.88
CA ALA A 81 6.20 7.80 -1.31
C ALA A 81 6.33 7.69 -2.85
N TYR A 82 5.22 7.39 -3.54
CA TYR A 82 5.18 7.37 -5.00
C TYR A 82 5.40 8.77 -5.60
N SER A 83 4.78 9.79 -5.03
CA SER A 83 4.95 11.18 -5.46
C SER A 83 6.39 11.64 -5.30
N GLU A 84 7.04 11.28 -4.19
CA GLU A 84 8.46 11.53 -3.95
C GLU A 84 9.35 10.78 -4.95
N ALA A 85 9.04 9.51 -5.25
CA ALA A 85 9.79 8.72 -6.23
C ALA A 85 9.69 9.30 -7.64
N VAL A 86 8.52 9.81 -8.05
CA VAL A 86 8.33 10.52 -9.32
C VAL A 86 9.17 11.79 -9.34
N ALA A 87 9.11 12.60 -8.29
CA ALA A 87 9.87 13.84 -8.19
C ALA A 87 11.40 13.60 -8.22
N ALA A 88 11.87 12.54 -7.56
CA ALA A 88 13.27 12.15 -7.56
C ALA A 88 13.80 11.77 -8.96
N ARG A 89 12.96 11.16 -9.80
CA ARG A 89 13.33 10.79 -11.19
C ARG A 89 13.35 11.98 -12.14
N THR A 90 12.45 12.94 -11.96
CA THR A 90 12.22 14.01 -12.94
C THR A 90 12.81 15.35 -12.51
N GLY A 91 13.24 15.48 -11.27
CA GLY A 91 13.59 16.77 -10.67
C GLY A 91 12.36 17.71 -10.70
N SER A 92 12.54 18.91 -11.25
CA SER A 92 11.44 19.89 -11.43
C SER A 92 10.79 19.83 -12.81
N ALA A 93 11.15 18.86 -13.66
CA ALA A 93 10.56 18.69 -14.99
C ALA A 93 9.22 17.96 -14.89
N ASN A 94 8.39 18.11 -15.93
CA ASN A 94 7.15 17.33 -16.04
C ASN A 94 7.47 15.84 -16.21
N ALA A 95 6.93 15.00 -15.33
CA ALA A 95 7.09 13.56 -15.42
C ALA A 95 6.41 13.01 -16.68
N THR A 96 7.13 12.19 -17.43
CA THR A 96 6.55 11.45 -18.55
C THR A 96 5.78 10.22 -18.04
N PRO A 97 4.82 9.67 -18.83
CA PRO A 97 4.15 8.41 -18.47
C PRO A 97 5.15 7.27 -18.17
N MET A 98 6.25 7.19 -18.90
CA MET A 98 7.30 6.21 -18.65
C MET A 98 8.04 6.43 -17.33
N ASP A 99 8.31 7.68 -16.94
CA ASP A 99 8.90 8.00 -15.63
C ASP A 99 7.98 7.60 -14.49
N MET A 100 6.68 7.82 -14.65
CA MET A 100 5.66 7.43 -13.67
C MET A 100 5.59 5.90 -13.51
N LEU A 101 5.62 5.13 -14.59
CA LEU A 101 5.65 3.66 -14.52
C LEU A 101 6.93 3.14 -13.89
N ARG A 102 8.08 3.73 -14.19
CA ARG A 102 9.37 3.36 -13.56
C ARG A 102 9.39 3.71 -12.08
N ALA A 103 8.87 4.89 -11.68
CA ALA A 103 8.73 5.26 -10.27
C ALA A 103 7.83 4.28 -9.50
N LEU A 104 6.76 3.78 -10.13
CA LEU A 104 5.92 2.74 -9.55
C LEU A 104 6.72 1.45 -9.27
N LEU A 105 7.57 1.03 -10.20
CA LEU A 105 8.44 -0.13 -9.97
C LEU A 105 9.44 0.15 -8.85
N ASP A 106 10.07 1.33 -8.83
CA ASP A 106 11.04 1.72 -7.79
C ASP A 106 10.43 1.60 -6.40
N ILE A 107 9.27 2.22 -6.18
CA ILE A 107 8.64 2.22 -4.84
C ILE A 107 8.16 0.83 -4.43
N ILE A 108 7.57 0.05 -5.35
CA ILE A 108 7.11 -1.31 -5.03
C ILE A 108 8.29 -2.22 -4.67
N PHE A 109 9.39 -2.21 -5.43
CA PHE A 109 10.55 -3.03 -5.11
C PHE A 109 11.27 -2.56 -3.85
N GLU A 110 11.24 -1.27 -3.54
CA GLU A 110 11.73 -0.76 -2.26
C GLU A 110 10.86 -1.24 -1.09
N LEU A 111 9.54 -1.20 -1.21
CA LEU A 111 8.61 -1.72 -0.21
C LEU A 111 8.77 -3.24 -0.01
N ILE A 112 9.02 -4.00 -1.08
CA ILE A 112 9.30 -5.43 -0.97
C ILE A 112 10.63 -5.67 -0.26
N ARG A 113 11.67 -4.91 -0.60
CA ARG A 113 13.02 -5.06 -0.04
C ARG A 113 13.08 -4.70 1.45
N THR A 114 12.41 -3.64 1.86
CA THR A 114 12.39 -3.17 3.26
C THR A 114 11.30 -3.82 4.08
N MET A 115 10.25 -4.26 3.42
CA MET A 115 9.04 -4.87 3.99
C MET A 115 8.59 -4.20 5.30
N PRO A 116 8.27 -2.90 5.27
CA PRO A 116 7.84 -2.20 6.48
C PRO A 116 6.56 -2.82 7.04
N THR A 117 6.37 -2.70 8.35
CA THR A 117 5.23 -3.30 9.07
C THR A 117 3.89 -2.95 8.45
N LEU A 118 3.72 -1.70 8.02
CA LEU A 118 2.48 -1.25 7.38
C LEU A 118 2.20 -2.00 6.07
N ASN A 119 3.25 -2.26 5.26
CA ASN A 119 3.11 -3.04 4.02
C ASN A 119 2.77 -4.51 4.31
N GLN A 120 3.39 -5.12 5.33
CA GLN A 120 3.04 -6.48 5.78
C GLN A 120 1.58 -6.55 6.24
N ALA A 121 1.15 -5.58 7.06
CA ALA A 121 -0.24 -5.49 7.50
C ALA A 121 -1.21 -5.33 6.32
N PHE A 122 -0.90 -4.46 5.36
CA PHE A 122 -1.71 -4.27 4.16
C PHE A 122 -1.87 -5.56 3.35
N LEU A 123 -0.78 -6.32 3.15
CA LEU A 123 -0.83 -7.61 2.46
C LEU A 123 -1.64 -8.66 3.25
N ALA A 124 -1.53 -8.67 4.59
CA ALA A 124 -2.33 -9.55 5.43
C ALA A 124 -3.83 -9.21 5.36
N LEU A 125 -4.19 -7.92 5.34
CA LEU A 125 -5.58 -7.46 5.15
C LEU A 125 -6.17 -7.93 3.81
N TRP A 126 -5.37 -7.99 2.75
CA TRP A 126 -5.78 -8.55 1.46
C TRP A 126 -6.17 -10.03 1.56
N GLY A 127 -5.38 -10.82 2.28
CA GLY A 127 -5.70 -12.23 2.53
C GLY A 127 -7.01 -12.40 3.29
N ASP A 128 -7.19 -11.64 4.36
CA ASP A 128 -8.41 -11.67 5.18
C ASP A 128 -9.66 -11.19 4.43
N ALA A 129 -9.51 -10.23 3.51
CA ALA A 129 -10.62 -9.71 2.70
C ALA A 129 -11.17 -10.72 1.66
N ALA A 130 -10.41 -11.75 1.33
CA ALA A 130 -10.87 -12.83 0.46
C ALA A 130 -11.97 -13.67 1.14
N ALA A 131 -12.09 -13.64 2.47
CA ALA A 131 -13.16 -14.30 3.20
C ALA A 131 -14.53 -13.67 2.88
N GLU A 132 -15.59 -14.50 2.89
CA GLU A 132 -16.93 -14.15 2.39
C GLU A 132 -17.57 -12.95 3.13
N TYR A 133 -17.31 -12.79 4.43
CA TYR A 133 -17.90 -11.76 5.31
C TYR A 133 -16.87 -10.78 5.86
N SER A 134 -15.89 -10.38 5.09
CA SER A 134 -14.91 -9.41 5.53
C SER A 134 -15.47 -7.98 5.47
N GLY A 135 -15.49 -7.27 6.61
CA GLY A 135 -15.81 -5.85 6.70
C GLY A 135 -14.79 -4.95 5.95
N LEU A 136 -13.63 -5.50 5.59
CA LEU A 136 -12.57 -4.79 4.87
C LEU A 136 -12.72 -4.80 3.35
N ARG A 137 -13.57 -5.70 2.80
CA ARG A 137 -13.68 -5.88 1.35
C ARG A 137 -13.97 -4.58 0.61
N GLY A 138 -14.87 -3.73 1.16
CA GLY A 138 -15.21 -2.44 0.56
C GLY A 138 -14.01 -1.50 0.46
N ALA A 139 -13.27 -1.32 1.55
CA ALA A 139 -12.09 -0.45 1.60
C ALA A 139 -10.98 -0.95 0.67
N LEU A 140 -10.71 -2.25 0.66
CA LEU A 140 -9.70 -2.83 -0.22
C LEU A 140 -10.10 -2.81 -1.70
N THR A 141 -11.40 -2.99 -2.01
CA THR A 141 -11.91 -2.82 -3.38
C THR A 141 -11.72 -1.39 -3.87
N GLU A 142 -11.98 -0.40 -3.02
CA GLU A 142 -11.77 1.01 -3.37
C GLU A 142 -10.30 1.34 -3.53
N ALA A 143 -9.43 0.87 -2.63
CA ALA A 143 -7.98 1.01 -2.76
C ALA A 143 -7.48 0.39 -4.09
N ASP A 144 -7.92 -0.82 -4.42
CA ASP A 144 -7.57 -1.50 -5.66
C ASP A 144 -8.02 -0.72 -6.91
N ARG A 145 -9.24 -0.20 -6.87
CA ARG A 145 -9.78 0.62 -7.96
C ARG A 145 -8.94 1.87 -8.18
N ARG A 146 -8.54 2.56 -7.12
CA ARG A 146 -7.68 3.76 -7.19
C ARG A 146 -6.33 3.45 -7.83
N PHE A 147 -5.66 2.37 -7.39
CA PHE A 147 -4.39 1.96 -7.98
C PHE A 147 -4.52 1.61 -9.46
N ARG A 148 -5.50 0.79 -9.84
CA ARG A 148 -5.73 0.45 -11.25
C ARG A 148 -6.04 1.67 -12.09
N PHE A 149 -6.91 2.56 -11.59
CA PHE A 149 -7.25 3.80 -12.29
C PHE A 149 -6.02 4.69 -12.51
N ALA A 150 -5.17 4.90 -11.51
CA ALA A 150 -3.97 5.72 -11.63
C ALA A 150 -3.01 5.15 -12.70
N ILE A 151 -2.77 3.83 -12.69
CA ILE A 151 -1.93 3.16 -13.69
C ILE A 151 -2.56 3.28 -15.08
N ALA A 152 -3.88 3.02 -15.20
CA ALA A 152 -4.59 3.09 -16.49
C ALA A 152 -4.54 4.50 -17.09
N GLN A 153 -4.73 5.54 -16.27
CA GLN A 153 -4.63 6.94 -16.72
C GLN A 153 -3.20 7.29 -17.20
N THR A 154 -2.18 6.82 -16.48
CA THR A 154 -0.78 7.00 -16.88
C THR A 154 -0.53 6.37 -18.25
N VAL A 155 -0.96 5.12 -18.43
CA VAL A 155 -0.80 4.39 -19.71
C VAL A 155 -1.62 5.05 -20.83
N ALA A 156 -2.87 5.42 -20.57
CA ALA A 156 -3.73 6.09 -21.55
C ALA A 156 -3.14 7.43 -22.00
N SER A 157 -2.56 8.21 -21.09
CA SER A 157 -1.86 9.45 -21.44
C SER A 157 -0.67 9.19 -22.36
N GLY A 158 0.14 8.15 -22.08
CA GLY A 158 1.28 7.78 -22.92
C GLY A 158 0.87 7.22 -24.29
N VAL A 159 -0.27 6.54 -24.37
CA VAL A 159 -0.84 6.11 -25.67
C VAL A 159 -1.31 7.31 -26.45
N ALA A 160 -1.97 8.30 -25.82
CA ALA A 160 -2.49 9.48 -26.47
C ALA A 160 -1.38 10.42 -26.99
N ASP A 161 -0.26 10.56 -26.28
CA ASP A 161 0.89 11.37 -26.71
C ASP A 161 1.91 10.59 -27.56
N GLY A 162 1.69 9.30 -27.77
CA GLY A 162 2.53 8.41 -28.57
C GLY A 162 3.81 7.93 -27.89
N SER A 163 4.03 8.24 -26.62
CA SER A 163 5.19 7.78 -25.85
C SER A 163 5.09 6.30 -25.43
N ILE A 164 3.87 5.77 -25.34
CA ILE A 164 3.57 4.36 -25.08
C ILE A 164 2.91 3.73 -26.31
N THR A 165 3.40 2.56 -26.70
CA THR A 165 2.91 1.80 -27.85
C THR A 165 2.59 0.35 -27.47
N GLY A 166 1.77 -0.33 -28.27
CA GLY A 166 1.46 -1.75 -28.09
C GLY A 166 0.44 -2.05 -26.96
N VAL A 167 -0.12 -1.03 -26.33
CA VAL A 167 -1.22 -1.18 -25.37
C VAL A 167 -2.54 -0.78 -26.03
N HIS A 168 -3.44 -1.76 -26.18
CA HIS A 168 -4.77 -1.53 -26.77
C HIS A 168 -5.82 -1.23 -25.72
N ASP A 169 -5.65 -1.74 -24.51
CA ASP A 169 -6.58 -1.56 -23.39
C ASP A 169 -5.79 -1.19 -22.13
N PRO A 170 -5.70 0.10 -21.77
CA PRO A 170 -5.02 0.59 -20.58
C PRO A 170 -5.57 0.00 -19.26
N ASP A 171 -6.88 -0.26 -19.15
CA ASP A 171 -7.48 -0.81 -17.94
C ASP A 171 -7.07 -2.27 -17.71
N SER A 172 -7.08 -3.08 -18.76
CA SER A 172 -6.58 -4.46 -18.70
C SER A 172 -5.07 -4.51 -18.42
N TYR A 173 -4.28 -3.62 -19.03
CA TYR A 173 -2.86 -3.51 -18.73
C TYR A 173 -2.60 -3.14 -17.27
N ALA A 174 -3.30 -2.15 -16.74
CA ALA A 174 -3.19 -1.72 -15.35
C ALA A 174 -3.53 -2.85 -14.38
N SER A 175 -4.59 -3.60 -14.68
CA SER A 175 -5.01 -4.75 -13.87
C SER A 175 -3.96 -5.86 -13.88
N ALA A 176 -3.37 -6.17 -15.04
CA ALA A 176 -2.33 -7.17 -15.18
C ALA A 176 -1.03 -6.76 -14.47
N LEU A 177 -0.60 -5.51 -14.63
CA LEU A 177 0.59 -4.99 -13.95
C LEU A 177 0.42 -5.02 -12.44
N LEU A 178 -0.71 -4.53 -11.92
CA LEU A 178 -0.97 -4.53 -10.48
C LEU A 178 -1.04 -5.95 -9.90
N ALA A 179 -1.62 -6.90 -10.65
CA ALA A 179 -1.65 -8.31 -10.23
C ALA A 179 -0.24 -8.91 -10.15
N GLN A 180 0.65 -8.60 -11.11
CA GLN A 180 2.05 -9.04 -11.08
C GLN A 180 2.79 -8.45 -9.88
N LEU A 181 2.67 -7.15 -9.63
CA LEU A 181 3.33 -6.48 -8.51
C LEU A 181 2.87 -7.05 -7.16
N ARG A 182 1.57 -7.29 -6.97
CA ARG A 182 1.04 -7.96 -5.77
C ARG A 182 1.53 -9.39 -5.64
N GLY A 183 1.53 -10.15 -6.73
CA GLY A 183 2.03 -11.52 -6.73
C GLY A 183 3.47 -11.59 -6.26
N ILE A 184 4.34 -10.71 -6.76
CA ILE A 184 5.74 -10.61 -6.35
C ILE A 184 5.85 -10.24 -4.86
N SER A 185 5.06 -9.25 -4.40
CA SER A 185 5.05 -8.84 -2.98
C SER A 185 4.66 -9.99 -2.06
N MET A 186 3.63 -10.76 -2.43
CA MET A 186 3.19 -11.92 -1.65
C MET A 186 4.22 -13.06 -1.67
N GLN A 187 4.85 -13.34 -2.81
CA GLN A 187 5.89 -14.36 -2.90
C GLN A 187 7.10 -13.99 -2.03
N ALA A 188 7.56 -12.74 -2.10
CA ALA A 188 8.67 -12.26 -1.29
C ALA A 188 8.36 -12.26 0.22
N LEU A 189 7.10 -12.02 0.60
CA LEU A 189 6.69 -12.10 2.01
C LEU A 189 6.70 -13.54 2.53
N ILE A 190 6.31 -14.52 1.69
CA ILE A 190 6.20 -15.93 2.07
C ILE A 190 7.56 -16.63 2.01
N ASP A 191 8.36 -16.34 0.99
CA ASP A 191 9.66 -16.97 0.74
C ASP A 191 10.71 -15.91 0.35
N PRO A 192 11.18 -15.11 1.34
CA PRO A 192 12.09 -13.99 1.06
C PRO A 192 13.44 -14.42 0.51
N ASP A 193 13.90 -15.62 0.83
CA ASP A 193 15.19 -16.16 0.39
C ASP A 193 15.11 -16.89 -0.96
N GLY A 194 13.93 -17.41 -1.34
CA GLY A 194 13.72 -18.15 -2.57
C GLY A 194 13.35 -17.30 -3.77
N VAL A 195 13.02 -16.02 -3.58
CA VAL A 195 12.58 -15.11 -4.65
C VAL A 195 13.73 -14.23 -5.15
N ASP A 196 14.13 -14.39 -6.40
CA ASP A 196 15.11 -13.50 -7.03
C ASP A 196 14.49 -12.15 -7.40
N LEU A 197 14.41 -11.25 -6.41
CA LEU A 197 13.87 -9.90 -6.60
C LEU A 197 14.62 -9.08 -7.65
N ARG A 198 15.94 -9.31 -7.83
CA ARG A 198 16.72 -8.57 -8.84
C ARG A 198 16.34 -9.02 -10.24
N GLY A 199 16.24 -10.32 -10.47
CA GLY A 199 15.79 -10.88 -11.75
C GLY A 199 14.37 -10.47 -12.10
N LEU A 200 13.43 -10.54 -11.14
CA LEU A 200 12.05 -10.10 -11.33
C LEU A 200 11.93 -8.61 -11.63
N ARG A 201 12.67 -7.76 -10.91
CA ARG A 201 12.73 -6.33 -11.19
C ARG A 201 13.21 -6.06 -12.60
N ALA A 202 14.34 -6.66 -13.00
CA ALA A 202 14.89 -6.49 -14.34
C ALA A 202 13.92 -6.96 -15.44
N GLU A 203 13.13 -8.02 -15.20
CA GLU A 203 12.12 -8.49 -16.16
C GLU A 203 10.95 -7.50 -16.29
N LEU A 204 10.47 -6.96 -15.18
CA LEU A 204 9.41 -5.95 -15.22
C LEU A 204 9.88 -4.63 -15.84
N GLU A 205 11.09 -4.18 -15.55
CA GLU A 205 11.70 -3.00 -16.18
C GLU A 205 11.77 -3.19 -17.71
N ARG A 206 12.25 -4.35 -18.18
CA ARG A 206 12.25 -4.67 -19.62
C ARG A 206 10.84 -4.70 -20.21
N SER A 207 9.86 -5.19 -19.45
CA SER A 207 8.46 -5.21 -19.87
C SER A 207 7.89 -3.81 -20.04
N VAL A 208 8.15 -2.92 -19.08
CA VAL A 208 7.77 -1.50 -19.17
C VAL A 208 8.52 -0.79 -20.29
N ASP A 209 9.84 -1.00 -20.42
CA ASP A 209 10.64 -0.34 -21.46
C ASP A 209 10.20 -0.71 -22.87
N ARG A 210 9.70 -1.94 -23.11
CA ARG A 210 9.12 -2.34 -24.39
C ARG A 210 7.90 -1.52 -24.81
N LEU A 211 7.25 -0.82 -23.89
CA LEU A 211 6.14 0.08 -24.21
C LEU A 211 6.61 1.39 -24.86
N SER A 212 7.87 1.78 -24.67
CA SER A 212 8.35 3.05 -25.22
C SER A 212 8.38 3.04 -26.76
N ALA A 213 7.96 4.12 -27.39
CA ALA A 213 7.87 4.26 -28.84
C ALA A 213 9.21 4.09 -29.58
N GLY A 214 10.32 4.16 -28.87
CA GLY A 214 11.69 3.98 -29.43
C GLY A 214 12.30 2.60 -29.17
N PHE A 215 11.60 1.70 -28.48
CA PHE A 215 12.17 0.40 -28.13
C PHE A 215 12.31 -0.49 -29.38
N ARG A 216 13.53 -0.60 -29.90
CA ARG A 216 13.92 -1.64 -30.87
C ARG A 216 14.57 -2.76 -30.07
N GLY A 217 13.80 -3.82 -29.79
CA GLY A 217 14.34 -5.01 -29.16
C GLY A 217 15.53 -5.53 -29.98
N SER A 218 16.68 -5.69 -29.36
CA SER A 218 17.77 -6.49 -29.94
C SER A 218 17.25 -7.93 -29.98
N LEU A 219 17.09 -8.46 -31.21
CA LEU A 219 16.85 -9.86 -31.47
C LEU A 219 18.07 -10.69 -31.12
#